data_d51592854b9229e2715917e4ca8c1ef2
#
_entry.id   d51592854b9229e2715917e4ca8c1ef2
#
_cell.length_a   1.000
_cell.length_b   1.000
_cell.length_c   1.000
_cell.angle_alpha   90.00
_cell.angle_beta   90.00
_cell.angle_gamma   90.00
#
_symmetry.space_group_name_H-M   'P 1'
#
loop_
_entity.id
_entity.type
_entity.pdbx_description
1 polymer ?
#
loop_
_entity_poly.entity_id
_entity_poly.type
_entity_poly.pdbx_seq_one_letter_code
_entity_poly.pdbx_strand_id
1 'polypeptide(L)'
;FRYVLDRPAPAPRTDRWRRTANVHTVKSPRSLAAVRELWTAREELAQRRDVAPGRVLPDSAIVTAANAMPTSIADLTRLPVFGGPRQRRQAHVWFGAIERARALPESQLPSKRGQTTGLPPISRWEQRNPEAASRIARVRPTVKDIAEANAVPVENLLAPDLMRQLAWDGVELPATPDIVDAHLATGGARPWQRELVDEALADALNTAETPAAPQRDSTS
;
A
#
# COMPACT_ATOMS: atom_id res chain seq x y z
N PHE A 1 10.36 20.40 -13.72
CA PHE A 1 11.54 19.77 -13.14
C PHE A 1 11.83 20.30 -11.71
N ARG A 2 11.89 21.62 -11.50
CA ARG A 2 12.07 22.26 -10.16
C ARG A 2 11.06 21.76 -9.13
N TYR A 3 9.78 21.72 -9.45
CA TYR A 3 8.72 21.25 -8.56
C TYR A 3 8.98 19.84 -7.96
N VAL A 4 9.65 18.95 -8.71
CA VAL A 4 10.00 17.61 -8.22
C VAL A 4 11.24 17.64 -7.32
N LEU A 5 12.20 18.52 -7.61
CA LEU A 5 13.42 18.66 -6.82
C LEU A 5 13.18 19.31 -5.46
N ASP A 6 12.21 20.23 -5.39
CA ASP A 6 11.89 20.98 -4.16
C ASP A 6 10.97 20.18 -3.20
N ARG A 7 10.45 19.01 -3.64
CA ARG A 7 9.63 18.17 -2.76
C ARG A 7 10.50 17.39 -1.78
N PRO A 8 10.11 17.34 -0.49
CA PRO A 8 10.74 16.44 0.45
C PRO A 8 10.61 14.98 -0.04
N ALA A 9 11.66 14.19 0.16
CA ALA A 9 11.61 12.78 -0.17
C ALA A 9 10.38 12.12 0.49
N PRO A 10 9.61 11.29 -0.24
CA PRO A 10 8.47 10.62 0.35
C PRO A 10 8.91 9.78 1.55
N ALA A 11 8.11 9.79 2.61
CA ALA A 11 8.39 9.00 3.80
C ALA A 11 8.64 7.53 3.42
N PRO A 12 9.65 6.88 4.03
CA PRO A 12 9.91 5.47 3.78
C PRO A 12 8.63 4.65 4.02
N ARG A 13 8.27 3.81 3.05
CA ARG A 13 7.09 2.95 3.19
C ARG A 13 7.28 2.03 4.40
N THR A 14 6.32 2.01 5.29
CA THR A 14 6.25 1.07 6.39
C THR A 14 6.02 -0.35 5.87
N ASP A 15 6.43 -1.36 6.61
CA ASP A 15 6.16 -2.77 6.31
C ASP A 15 6.65 -3.26 4.92
N ARG A 16 7.77 -2.74 4.41
CA ARG A 16 8.38 -3.17 3.14
C ARG A 16 8.62 -4.68 3.07
N TRP A 17 8.89 -5.32 4.19
CA TRP A 17 9.09 -6.77 4.32
C TRP A 17 7.88 -7.59 3.88
N ARG A 18 6.66 -7.02 3.93
CA ARG A 18 5.43 -7.69 3.45
C ARG A 18 5.40 -7.88 1.92
N ARG A 19 6.33 -7.26 1.20
CA ARG A 19 6.52 -7.46 -0.24
C ARG A 19 7.48 -8.59 -0.58
N THR A 20 8.01 -9.28 0.43
CA THR A 20 8.81 -10.50 0.21
C THR A 20 8.00 -11.48 -0.64
N ALA A 21 8.59 -11.97 -1.72
CA ALA A 21 7.90 -12.90 -2.62
C ALA A 21 7.41 -14.14 -1.85
N ASN A 22 6.19 -14.55 -2.12
CA ASN A 22 5.53 -15.70 -1.46
C ASN A 22 5.28 -15.53 0.06
N VAL A 23 5.35 -14.32 0.62
CA VAL A 23 5.03 -14.09 2.04
C VAL A 23 3.61 -14.55 2.41
N HIS A 24 2.68 -14.57 1.44
CA HIS A 24 1.30 -15.04 1.64
C HIS A 24 1.20 -16.52 2.02
N THR A 25 2.24 -17.32 1.74
CA THR A 25 2.31 -18.73 2.15
C THR A 25 2.62 -18.91 3.63
N VAL A 26 3.10 -17.85 4.30
CA VAL A 26 3.43 -17.88 5.72
C VAL A 26 2.17 -17.68 6.55
N LYS A 27 1.77 -18.70 7.32
CA LYS A 27 0.45 -18.74 7.95
C LYS A 27 0.41 -18.29 9.41
N SER A 28 1.52 -18.39 10.14
CA SER A 28 1.53 -18.03 11.55
C SER A 28 2.03 -16.59 11.78
N PRO A 29 1.48 -15.85 12.76
CA PRO A 29 2.01 -14.53 13.13
C PRO A 29 3.49 -14.57 13.53
N ARG A 30 3.91 -15.64 14.19
CA ARG A 30 5.32 -15.80 14.61
C ARG A 30 6.25 -16.03 13.43
N SER A 31 5.82 -16.84 12.46
CA SER A 31 6.57 -17.02 11.21
C SER A 31 6.60 -15.72 10.39
N LEU A 32 5.53 -14.91 10.41
CA LEU A 32 5.56 -13.56 9.80
C LEU A 32 6.54 -12.64 10.51
N ALA A 33 6.67 -12.73 11.82
CA ALA A 33 7.71 -12.02 12.56
C ALA A 33 9.11 -12.47 12.11
N ALA A 34 9.31 -13.78 11.88
CA ALA A 34 10.58 -14.28 11.36
C ALA A 34 10.89 -13.74 9.95
N VAL A 35 9.88 -13.61 9.08
CA VAL A 35 10.06 -12.93 7.78
C VAL A 35 10.54 -11.49 7.99
N ARG A 36 9.89 -10.72 8.88
CA ARG A 36 10.27 -9.34 9.18
C ARG A 36 11.70 -9.23 9.68
N GLU A 37 12.07 -10.03 10.65
CA GLU A 37 13.41 -10.00 11.26
C GLU A 37 14.51 -10.44 10.26
N LEU A 38 14.27 -11.49 9.48
CA LEU A 38 15.19 -11.93 8.42
C LEU A 38 15.34 -10.88 7.32
N TRP A 39 14.23 -10.27 6.91
CA TRP A 39 14.22 -9.19 5.94
C TRP A 39 15.04 -7.99 6.43
N THR A 40 14.85 -7.58 7.69
CA THR A 40 15.60 -6.47 8.30
C THR A 40 17.09 -6.79 8.35
N ALA A 41 17.48 -7.96 8.85
CA ALA A 41 18.87 -8.38 8.89
C ALA A 41 19.52 -8.44 7.49
N ARG A 42 18.75 -8.84 6.47
CA ARG A 42 19.18 -8.81 5.07
C ARG A 42 19.43 -7.39 4.58
N GLU A 43 18.49 -6.46 4.79
CA GLU A 43 18.64 -5.06 4.35
C GLU A 43 19.86 -4.40 5.00
N GLU A 44 20.02 -4.59 6.32
CA GLU A 44 21.18 -4.05 7.04
C GLU A 44 22.50 -4.60 6.50
N LEU A 45 22.57 -5.89 6.20
CA LEU A 45 23.76 -6.51 5.64
C LEU A 45 24.02 -6.06 4.20
N ALA A 46 22.97 -5.87 3.42
CA ALA A 46 23.04 -5.38 2.06
C ALA A 46 23.56 -3.93 2.01
N GLN A 47 23.02 -3.07 2.88
CA GLN A 47 23.48 -1.68 3.02
C GLN A 47 24.96 -1.60 3.43
N ARG A 48 25.39 -2.35 4.45
CA ARG A 48 26.80 -2.38 4.88
C ARG A 48 27.76 -2.83 3.79
N ARG A 49 27.29 -3.63 2.83
CA ARG A 49 28.11 -4.18 1.74
C ARG A 49 27.94 -3.46 0.41
N ASP A 50 27.04 -2.50 0.36
CA ASP A 50 26.64 -1.80 -0.87
C ASP A 50 26.28 -2.79 -2.00
N VAL A 51 25.41 -3.75 -1.69
CA VAL A 51 24.96 -4.76 -2.66
C VAL A 51 23.43 -4.91 -2.61
N ALA A 52 22.84 -5.33 -3.73
CA ALA A 52 21.41 -5.58 -3.78
C ALA A 52 20.99 -6.65 -2.76
N PRO A 53 19.89 -6.44 -1.98
CA PRO A 53 19.46 -7.35 -0.93
C PRO A 53 19.24 -8.80 -1.39
N GLY A 54 18.69 -9.00 -2.59
CA GLY A 54 18.51 -10.35 -3.17
C GLY A 54 19.83 -11.12 -3.41
N ARG A 55 20.95 -10.43 -3.57
CA ARG A 55 22.27 -11.06 -3.64
C ARG A 55 22.80 -11.50 -2.28
N VAL A 56 22.31 -10.89 -1.20
CA VAL A 56 22.66 -11.26 0.17
C VAL A 56 21.87 -12.50 0.60
N LEU A 57 20.54 -12.45 0.49
CA LEU A 57 19.65 -13.55 0.79
C LEU A 57 18.38 -13.43 -0.09
N PRO A 58 18.05 -14.42 -0.92
CA PRO A 58 16.85 -14.38 -1.76
C PRO A 58 15.57 -14.48 -0.91
N ASP A 59 14.48 -13.91 -1.40
CA ASP A 59 13.17 -13.93 -0.75
C ASP A 59 12.68 -15.35 -0.43
N SER A 60 12.93 -16.30 -1.33
CA SER A 60 12.58 -17.71 -1.13
C SER A 60 13.26 -18.32 0.11
N ALA A 61 14.50 -17.96 0.37
CA ALA A 61 15.21 -18.43 1.58
C ALA A 61 14.58 -17.83 2.85
N ILE A 62 14.20 -16.55 2.83
CA ILE A 62 13.51 -15.91 3.96
C ILE A 62 12.23 -16.66 4.29
N VAL A 63 11.39 -16.92 3.27
CA VAL A 63 10.11 -17.63 3.46
C VAL A 63 10.33 -19.07 3.91
N THR A 64 11.31 -19.76 3.35
CA THR A 64 11.65 -21.13 3.74
C THR A 64 12.07 -21.19 5.22
N ALA A 65 12.98 -20.31 5.66
CA ALA A 65 13.43 -20.28 7.04
C ALA A 65 12.31 -19.89 8.01
N ALA A 66 11.47 -18.93 7.62
CA ALA A 66 10.34 -18.48 8.43
C ALA A 66 9.26 -19.57 8.60
N ASN A 67 9.02 -20.38 7.58
CA ASN A 67 8.10 -21.53 7.69
C ASN A 67 8.70 -22.68 8.51
N ALA A 68 9.98 -22.95 8.34
CA ALA A 68 10.67 -24.02 9.05
C ALA A 68 10.93 -23.70 10.53
N MET A 69 11.13 -22.41 10.88
CA MET A 69 11.45 -21.96 12.23
C MET A 69 12.56 -22.81 12.89
N PRO A 70 13.76 -22.93 12.28
CA PRO A 70 14.81 -23.82 12.77
C PRO A 70 15.22 -23.49 14.21
N THR A 71 15.50 -24.51 15.01
CA THR A 71 15.80 -24.38 16.44
C THR A 71 17.30 -24.29 16.77
N SER A 72 18.12 -24.52 15.74
CA SER A 72 19.58 -24.42 15.84
C SER A 72 20.19 -23.91 14.54
N ILE A 73 21.43 -23.46 14.61
CA ILE A 73 22.23 -23.11 13.42
C ILE A 73 22.39 -24.35 12.50
N ALA A 74 22.53 -25.52 13.10
CA ALA A 74 22.64 -26.76 12.34
C ALA A 74 21.37 -27.05 11.51
N ASP A 75 20.17 -26.84 12.11
CA ASP A 75 18.91 -27.00 11.39
C ASP A 75 18.75 -25.95 10.28
N LEU A 76 19.12 -24.70 10.57
CA LEU A 76 19.10 -23.63 9.56
C LEU A 76 19.97 -23.98 8.36
N THR A 77 21.19 -24.46 8.59
CA THR A 77 22.13 -24.78 7.50
C THR A 77 21.76 -26.00 6.66
N ARG A 78 20.80 -26.82 7.12
CA ARG A 78 20.22 -27.91 6.32
C ARG A 78 19.15 -27.41 5.34
N LEU A 79 18.62 -26.21 5.54
CA LEU A 79 17.61 -25.66 4.65
C LEU A 79 18.23 -25.29 3.28
N PRO A 80 17.44 -25.35 2.19
CA PRO A 80 17.87 -24.88 0.88
C PRO A 80 18.42 -23.45 0.98
N VAL A 81 19.45 -23.13 0.20
CA VAL A 81 20.20 -21.86 0.18
C VAL A 81 21.14 -21.69 1.39
N PHE A 82 20.74 -22.04 2.62
CA PHE A 82 21.56 -21.82 3.83
C PHE A 82 22.76 -22.75 3.95
N GLY A 83 22.76 -23.87 3.26
CA GLY A 83 23.85 -24.85 3.25
C GLY A 83 25.10 -24.41 2.48
N GLY A 84 25.02 -23.37 1.66
CA GLY A 84 26.16 -22.85 0.87
C GLY A 84 27.21 -22.15 1.72
N PRO A 85 28.51 -22.14 1.28
CA PRO A 85 29.61 -21.56 2.06
C PRO A 85 29.40 -20.11 2.47
N ARG A 86 28.79 -19.30 1.60
CA ARG A 86 28.51 -17.90 1.86
C ARG A 86 27.46 -17.72 2.99
N GLN A 87 26.40 -18.53 2.96
CA GLN A 87 25.31 -18.45 3.95
C GLN A 87 25.74 -19.07 5.28
N ARG A 88 26.56 -20.14 5.27
CA ARG A 88 27.12 -20.70 6.52
C ARG A 88 27.93 -19.69 7.30
N ARG A 89 28.72 -18.83 6.62
CA ARG A 89 29.48 -17.75 7.28
C ARG A 89 28.57 -16.70 7.94
N GLN A 90 27.35 -16.56 7.48
CA GLN A 90 26.35 -15.63 8.00
C GLN A 90 25.26 -16.33 8.83
N ALA A 91 25.40 -17.62 9.09
CA ALA A 91 24.35 -18.41 9.75
C ALA A 91 23.93 -17.84 11.11
N HIS A 92 24.88 -17.26 11.86
CA HIS A 92 24.61 -16.61 13.14
C HIS A 92 23.73 -15.36 13.00
N VAL A 93 23.86 -14.60 11.91
CA VAL A 93 23.00 -13.42 11.62
C VAL A 93 21.57 -13.86 11.36
N TRP A 94 21.42 -14.88 10.51
CA TRP A 94 20.08 -15.39 10.15
C TRP A 94 19.40 -16.10 11.31
N PHE A 95 20.16 -16.90 12.07
CA PHE A 95 19.62 -17.58 13.23
C PHE A 95 19.23 -16.59 14.31
N GLY A 96 20.06 -15.58 14.61
CA GLY A 96 19.72 -14.51 15.54
C GLY A 96 18.45 -13.73 15.17
N ALA A 97 18.18 -13.54 13.85
CA ALA A 97 16.92 -12.96 13.41
C ALA A 97 15.70 -13.87 13.75
N ILE A 98 15.84 -15.16 13.58
CA ILE A 98 14.78 -16.13 13.95
C ILE A 98 14.58 -16.18 15.46
N GLU A 99 15.65 -16.14 16.23
CA GLU A 99 15.56 -16.07 17.71
C GLU A 99 14.86 -14.81 18.19
N ARG A 100 15.16 -13.64 17.61
CA ARG A 100 14.42 -12.41 17.91
C ARG A 100 12.92 -12.57 17.63
N ALA A 101 12.56 -13.16 16.49
CA ALA A 101 11.17 -13.41 16.17
C ALA A 101 10.48 -14.37 17.16
N ARG A 102 11.22 -15.35 17.68
CA ARG A 102 10.70 -16.26 18.71
C ARG A 102 10.49 -15.57 20.07
N ALA A 103 11.39 -14.67 20.42
CA ALA A 103 11.35 -13.96 21.69
C ALA A 103 10.28 -12.85 21.75
N LEU A 104 9.68 -12.46 20.63
CA LEU A 104 8.66 -11.42 20.60
C LEU A 104 7.43 -11.81 21.42
N PRO A 105 6.91 -10.91 22.28
CA PRO A 105 5.62 -11.09 22.91
C PRO A 105 4.49 -11.13 21.87
N GLU A 106 3.38 -11.80 22.18
CA GLU A 106 2.26 -11.95 21.23
C GLU A 106 1.68 -10.62 20.77
N SER A 107 1.67 -9.61 21.61
CA SER A 107 1.22 -8.25 21.31
C SER A 107 2.04 -7.54 20.23
N GLN A 108 3.29 -7.96 19.99
CA GLN A 108 4.19 -7.40 18.99
C GLN A 108 4.27 -8.24 17.70
N LEU A 109 3.55 -9.35 17.67
CA LEU A 109 3.52 -10.17 16.46
C LEU A 109 2.76 -9.47 15.33
N PRO A 110 3.28 -9.54 14.09
CA PRO A 110 2.59 -8.96 12.95
C PRO A 110 1.25 -9.64 12.72
N SER A 111 0.21 -8.86 12.47
CA SER A 111 -1.07 -9.42 12.03
C SER A 111 -0.93 -10.03 10.63
N LYS A 112 -1.72 -11.06 10.33
CA LYS A 112 -1.77 -11.66 8.97
C LYS A 112 -2.24 -10.66 7.91
N ARG A 113 -3.18 -9.83 8.26
CA ARG A 113 -3.57 -8.68 7.46
C ARG A 113 -2.62 -7.55 7.84
N GLY A 114 -1.79 -7.09 6.89
CA GLY A 114 -1.03 -5.87 7.10
C GLY A 114 -1.95 -4.77 7.63
N GLN A 115 -1.40 -3.81 8.33
CA GLN A 115 -2.17 -2.59 8.58
C GLN A 115 -2.57 -2.07 7.21
N THR A 116 -3.87 -2.06 6.95
CA THR A 116 -4.43 -1.46 5.75
C THR A 116 -4.31 0.05 5.98
N THR A 117 -3.15 0.61 5.65
CA THR A 117 -2.89 2.06 5.71
C THR A 117 -3.56 2.80 4.55
N GLY A 118 -4.53 2.17 3.89
CA GLY A 118 -5.26 2.72 2.77
C GLY A 118 -6.76 2.58 2.93
N LEU A 119 -7.51 3.31 2.09
CA LEU A 119 -8.95 3.23 2.02
C LEU A 119 -9.41 1.80 1.72
N PRO A 120 -10.55 1.37 2.27
CA PRO A 120 -11.10 0.06 1.96
C PRO A 120 -11.36 -0.08 0.45
N PRO A 121 -11.50 -1.31 -0.08
CA PRO A 121 -11.90 -1.52 -1.47
C PRO A 121 -13.25 -0.84 -1.75
N ILE A 122 -13.37 -0.20 -2.93
CA ILE A 122 -14.58 0.56 -3.32
C ILE A 122 -15.84 -0.31 -3.24
N SER A 123 -15.73 -1.61 -3.55
CA SER A 123 -16.84 -2.57 -3.43
C SER A 123 -17.43 -2.70 -2.02
N ARG A 124 -16.78 -2.17 -1.00
CA ARG A 124 -17.27 -2.15 0.38
C ARG A 124 -17.72 -0.76 0.85
N TRP A 125 -17.67 0.23 -0.03
CA TRP A 125 -17.98 1.60 0.34
C TRP A 125 -19.47 1.82 0.61
N GLU A 126 -20.33 1.21 -0.18
CA GLU A 126 -21.78 1.29 0.05
C GLU A 126 -22.19 0.89 1.48
N GLN A 127 -21.51 -0.12 2.04
CA GLN A 127 -21.79 -0.59 3.40
C GLN A 127 -21.09 0.23 4.50
N ARG A 128 -19.92 0.86 4.19
CA ARG A 128 -19.08 1.52 5.19
C ARG A 128 -19.19 3.02 5.19
N ASN A 129 -19.37 3.60 4.02
CA ASN A 129 -19.47 5.03 3.79
C ASN A 129 -20.26 5.24 2.49
N PRO A 130 -21.62 5.17 2.55
CA PRO A 130 -22.50 5.33 1.38
C PRO A 130 -22.27 6.65 0.64
N GLU A 131 -22.01 7.72 1.40
CA GLU A 131 -21.72 9.04 0.82
C GLU A 131 -20.44 9.04 -0.01
N ALA A 132 -19.39 8.37 0.47
CA ALA A 132 -18.16 8.20 -0.31
C ALA A 132 -18.40 7.36 -1.56
N ALA A 133 -19.26 6.34 -1.48
CA ALA A 133 -19.66 5.54 -2.65
C ALA A 133 -20.39 6.40 -3.69
N SER A 134 -21.30 7.25 -3.25
CA SER A 134 -21.99 8.21 -4.11
C SER A 134 -21.03 9.23 -4.71
N ARG A 135 -20.14 9.81 -3.92
CA ARG A 135 -19.13 10.77 -4.41
C ARG A 135 -18.21 10.14 -5.46
N ILE A 136 -17.66 8.95 -5.22
CA ILE A 136 -16.75 8.33 -6.21
C ILE A 136 -17.45 7.97 -7.51
N ALA A 137 -18.74 7.65 -7.47
CA ALA A 137 -19.56 7.37 -8.66
C ALA A 137 -19.71 8.61 -9.56
N ARG A 138 -19.62 9.82 -9.02
CA ARG A 138 -19.63 11.09 -9.75
C ARG A 138 -18.21 11.56 -10.13
N VAL A 139 -17.28 11.53 -9.21
CA VAL A 139 -15.89 11.99 -9.41
C VAL A 139 -15.20 11.24 -10.56
N ARG A 140 -15.38 9.92 -10.65
CA ARG A 140 -14.70 9.11 -11.67
C ARG A 140 -15.08 9.48 -13.12
N PRO A 141 -16.37 9.52 -13.50
CA PRO A 141 -16.74 9.92 -14.86
C PRO A 141 -16.30 11.36 -15.15
N THR A 142 -16.46 12.30 -14.21
CA THR A 142 -16.02 13.69 -14.40
C THR A 142 -14.52 13.77 -14.74
N VAL A 143 -13.67 13.10 -13.97
CA VAL A 143 -12.21 13.08 -14.28
C VAL A 143 -11.92 12.39 -15.61
N LYS A 144 -12.67 11.33 -15.94
CA LYS A 144 -12.53 10.64 -17.22
C LYS A 144 -12.85 11.56 -18.41
N ASP A 145 -13.97 12.27 -18.34
CA ASP A 145 -14.42 13.17 -19.41
C ASP A 145 -13.41 14.32 -19.63
N ILE A 146 -12.88 14.89 -18.53
CA ILE A 146 -11.82 15.91 -18.61
C ILE A 146 -10.54 15.35 -19.21
N ALA A 147 -10.15 14.13 -18.83
CA ALA A 147 -8.96 13.47 -19.35
C ALA A 147 -9.07 13.23 -20.87
N GLU A 148 -10.24 12.76 -21.32
CA GLU A 148 -10.54 12.56 -22.74
C GLU A 148 -10.53 13.89 -23.51
N ALA A 149 -11.15 14.94 -22.98
CA ALA A 149 -11.19 16.27 -23.60
C ALA A 149 -9.80 16.90 -23.76
N ASN A 150 -8.88 16.58 -22.85
CA ASN A 150 -7.50 17.10 -22.88
C ASN A 150 -6.47 16.13 -23.46
N ALA A 151 -6.89 14.97 -23.99
CA ALA A 151 -6.02 13.90 -24.52
C ALA A 151 -4.92 13.46 -23.50
N VAL A 152 -5.27 13.42 -22.23
CA VAL A 152 -4.38 13.00 -21.12
C VAL A 152 -4.90 11.67 -20.56
N PRO A 153 -4.04 10.67 -20.28
CA PRO A 153 -4.45 9.48 -19.55
C PRO A 153 -5.04 9.85 -18.18
N VAL A 154 -6.12 9.20 -17.78
CA VAL A 154 -6.85 9.48 -16.53
C VAL A 154 -5.92 9.45 -15.31
N GLU A 155 -5.05 8.45 -15.25
CA GLU A 155 -4.07 8.29 -14.16
C GLU A 155 -2.99 9.37 -14.11
N ASN A 156 -2.76 10.05 -15.24
CA ASN A 156 -1.85 11.18 -15.32
C ASN A 156 -2.54 12.49 -14.95
N LEU A 157 -3.83 12.62 -15.28
CA LEU A 157 -4.62 13.78 -14.87
C LEU A 157 -4.87 13.77 -13.37
N LEU A 158 -5.37 12.67 -12.81
CA LEU A 158 -5.56 12.55 -11.38
C LEU A 158 -5.34 11.09 -10.93
N ALA A 159 -4.36 10.88 -10.05
CA ALA A 159 -4.02 9.55 -9.56
C ALA A 159 -5.25 8.87 -8.93
N PRO A 160 -5.50 7.57 -9.18
CA PRO A 160 -6.66 6.85 -8.65
C PRO A 160 -6.79 6.94 -7.12
N ASP A 161 -5.67 6.99 -6.40
CA ASP A 161 -5.68 7.12 -4.94
C ASP A 161 -6.14 8.52 -4.49
N LEU A 162 -5.82 9.59 -5.25
CA LEU A 162 -6.32 10.94 -4.95
C LEU A 162 -7.84 11.06 -5.17
N MET A 163 -8.35 10.49 -6.27
CA MET A 163 -9.80 10.43 -6.49
C MET A 163 -10.52 9.68 -5.37
N ARG A 164 -9.93 8.57 -4.93
CA ARG A 164 -10.48 7.78 -3.82
C ARG A 164 -10.44 8.55 -2.50
N GLN A 165 -9.34 9.26 -2.24
CA GLN A 165 -9.16 10.05 -1.02
C GLN A 165 -10.19 11.19 -0.98
N LEU A 166 -10.28 11.98 -2.06
CA LEU A 166 -11.27 13.06 -2.19
C LEU A 166 -12.70 12.56 -1.94
N ALA A 167 -13.07 11.45 -2.56
CA ALA A 167 -14.41 10.90 -2.41
C ALA A 167 -14.66 10.32 -1.02
N TRP A 168 -13.64 9.74 -0.38
CA TRP A 168 -13.76 9.14 0.95
C TRP A 168 -13.85 10.18 2.06
N ASP A 169 -12.96 11.15 2.04
CA ASP A 169 -12.91 12.21 3.04
C ASP A 169 -14.08 13.19 2.86
N GLY A 170 -14.46 13.41 1.60
CA GLY A 170 -15.38 14.48 1.24
C GLY A 170 -14.71 15.85 1.41
N VAL A 171 -15.49 16.88 1.15
CA VAL A 171 -15.13 18.28 1.38
C VAL A 171 -16.30 19.01 2.04
N GLU A 172 -16.04 20.18 2.61
CA GLU A 172 -17.09 21.05 3.12
C GLU A 172 -18.06 21.45 1.99
N LEU A 173 -19.35 21.40 2.26
CA LEU A 173 -20.39 21.74 1.29
C LEU A 173 -21.03 23.11 1.63
N PRO A 174 -21.34 23.92 0.62
CA PRO A 174 -21.13 23.65 -0.81
C PRO A 174 -19.65 23.63 -1.18
N ALA A 175 -19.25 22.64 -1.99
CA ALA A 175 -17.91 22.54 -2.50
C ALA A 175 -17.63 23.70 -3.47
N THR A 176 -16.47 24.33 -3.30
CA THR A 176 -15.98 25.37 -4.22
C THR A 176 -14.69 24.88 -4.89
N PRO A 177 -14.32 25.42 -6.06
CA PRO A 177 -13.04 25.10 -6.70
C PRO A 177 -11.85 25.24 -5.73
N ASP A 178 -11.80 26.29 -4.93
CA ASP A 178 -10.72 26.52 -3.95
C ASP A 178 -10.62 25.42 -2.89
N ILE A 179 -11.76 24.93 -2.40
CA ILE A 179 -11.81 23.83 -1.42
C ILE A 179 -11.29 22.53 -2.03
N VAL A 180 -11.70 22.25 -3.27
CA VAL A 180 -11.22 21.06 -4.02
C VAL A 180 -9.74 21.18 -4.33
N ASP A 181 -9.28 22.37 -4.80
CA ASP A 181 -7.86 22.63 -5.06
C ASP A 181 -7.01 22.39 -3.81
N ALA A 182 -7.39 22.95 -2.66
CA ALA A 182 -6.67 22.79 -1.40
C ALA A 182 -6.59 21.31 -0.97
N HIS A 183 -7.69 20.55 -1.11
CA HIS A 183 -7.71 19.12 -0.79
C HIS A 183 -6.76 18.32 -1.70
N LEU A 184 -6.83 18.56 -3.01
CA LEU A 184 -5.99 17.89 -4.00
C LEU A 184 -4.51 18.30 -3.86
N ALA A 185 -4.22 19.55 -3.49
CA ALA A 185 -2.87 20.02 -3.20
C ALA A 185 -2.24 19.27 -2.03
N THR A 186 -3.01 19.07 -0.95
CA THR A 186 -2.57 18.27 0.20
C THR A 186 -2.26 16.82 -0.19
N GLY A 187 -3.04 16.24 -1.08
CA GLY A 187 -2.80 14.91 -1.66
C GLY A 187 -1.65 14.85 -2.67
N GLY A 188 -1.09 15.99 -3.03
CA GLY A 188 0.09 16.11 -3.90
C GLY A 188 -0.20 16.21 -5.39
N ALA A 189 -1.42 16.57 -5.79
CA ALA A 189 -1.74 16.93 -7.16
C ALA A 189 -0.94 18.17 -7.58
N ARG A 190 -0.51 18.18 -8.84
CA ARG A 190 0.25 19.30 -9.40
C ARG A 190 -0.68 20.48 -9.74
N PRO A 191 -0.19 21.73 -9.78
CA PRO A 191 -1.03 22.90 -10.10
C PRO A 191 -1.88 22.69 -11.37
N TRP A 192 -1.27 22.33 -12.49
CA TRP A 192 -1.98 22.13 -13.74
C TRP A 192 -3.07 21.03 -13.71
N GLN A 193 -2.87 20.00 -12.87
CA GLN A 193 -3.89 18.94 -12.68
C GLN A 193 -5.11 19.51 -11.96
N ARG A 194 -4.87 20.31 -10.93
CA ARG A 194 -5.90 20.93 -10.09
C ARG A 194 -6.71 21.96 -10.88
N GLU A 195 -6.03 22.84 -11.60
CA GLU A 195 -6.64 23.83 -12.50
C GLU A 195 -7.58 23.21 -13.56
N LEU A 196 -7.33 21.97 -13.97
CA LEU A 196 -8.19 21.28 -14.95
C LEU A 196 -9.43 20.62 -14.32
N VAL A 197 -9.40 20.31 -13.02
CA VAL A 197 -10.43 19.46 -12.41
C VAL A 197 -11.21 20.12 -11.27
N ASP A 198 -10.72 21.21 -10.68
CA ASP A 198 -11.28 21.83 -9.46
C ASP A 198 -12.74 22.27 -9.62
N GLU A 199 -13.07 23.03 -10.69
CA GLU A 199 -14.42 23.50 -10.97
C GLU A 199 -15.39 22.34 -11.22
N ALA A 200 -15.04 21.44 -12.13
CA ALA A 200 -15.91 20.32 -12.49
C ALA A 200 -16.08 19.31 -11.32
N LEU A 201 -15.07 19.14 -10.48
CA LEU A 201 -15.18 18.31 -9.30
C LEU A 201 -15.99 18.97 -8.20
N ALA A 202 -15.92 20.31 -8.04
CA ALA A 202 -16.78 21.04 -7.13
C ALA A 202 -18.25 20.85 -7.51
N ASP A 203 -18.58 20.99 -8.80
CA ASP A 203 -19.92 20.75 -9.33
C ASP A 203 -20.39 19.32 -9.12
N ALA A 204 -19.53 18.35 -9.41
CA ALA A 204 -19.84 16.93 -9.20
C ALA A 204 -20.08 16.57 -7.73
N LEU A 205 -19.39 17.23 -6.81
CA LEU A 205 -19.56 17.02 -5.37
C LEU A 205 -20.82 17.70 -4.81
N ASN A 206 -21.23 18.83 -5.40
CA ASN A 206 -22.45 19.55 -5.03
C ASN A 206 -23.72 18.93 -5.58
N THR A 207 -23.62 18.08 -6.61
CA THR A 207 -24.79 17.41 -7.19
C THR A 207 -25.41 16.49 -6.13
N ALA A 208 -26.62 16.82 -5.68
CA ALA A 208 -27.38 15.97 -4.76
C ALA A 208 -27.67 14.60 -5.37
N GLU A 209 -27.73 13.56 -4.53
CA GLU A 209 -28.22 12.25 -4.97
C GLU A 209 -29.59 12.40 -5.62
N THR A 210 -29.72 12.02 -6.89
CA THR A 210 -31.01 11.62 -7.41
C THR A 210 -31.25 10.22 -6.84
N PRO A 211 -32.20 10.01 -5.92
CA PRO A 211 -32.45 8.68 -5.39
C PRO A 211 -32.76 7.74 -6.54
N ALA A 212 -32.04 6.63 -6.62
CA ALA A 212 -32.29 5.58 -7.59
C ALA A 212 -33.77 5.20 -7.49
N ALA A 213 -34.52 5.39 -8.59
CA ALA A 213 -35.91 4.99 -8.65
C ALA A 213 -36.03 3.51 -8.25
N PRO A 214 -36.95 3.13 -7.37
CA PRO A 214 -37.13 1.74 -6.98
C PRO A 214 -37.43 0.90 -8.23
N GLN A 215 -36.60 -0.09 -8.49
CA GLN A 215 -36.85 -1.09 -9.51
C GLN A 215 -38.20 -1.73 -9.16
N ARG A 216 -39.18 -1.43 -9.98
CA ARG A 216 -40.48 -2.14 -9.91
C ARG A 216 -40.22 -3.57 -10.33
N ASP A 217 -40.31 -4.48 -9.36
CA ASP A 217 -40.37 -5.90 -9.63
C ASP A 217 -41.55 -6.13 -10.56
N SER A 218 -41.27 -6.44 -11.81
CA SER A 218 -42.23 -6.93 -12.77
C SER A 218 -42.45 -8.41 -12.48
N THR A 219 -43.30 -8.68 -11.49
CA THR A 219 -43.90 -10.01 -11.33
C THR A 219 -45.16 -10.03 -12.21
N SER A 220 -45.14 -10.81 -13.25
CA SER A 220 -46.31 -11.47 -13.87
C SER A 220 -45.84 -12.74 -14.54
#